data_995a30271aacfdc4c1772fee346b323f
#
_entry.id   995a30271aacfdc4c1772fee346b323f
#
_cell.length_a   1.000
_cell.length_b   1.000
_cell.length_c   1.000
_cell.angle_alpha   90.00
_cell.angle_beta   90.00
_cell.angle_gamma   90.00
#
_symmetry.space_group_name_H-M   'P 1'
#
loop_
_entity.id
_entity.type
_entity.pdbx_description
1 polymer ?
#
loop_
_entity_poly.entity_id
_entity_poly.type
_entity_poly.pdbx_seq_one_letter_code
_entity_poly.pdbx_strand_id
1 'polypeptide(L)'
;MGFEKSVVFACGQEEYAVPVEQVVSIEKLEHITPIPHLPNYLLGFTRARGELIPVIDFQRILYNRSSTGEQVRIIILNTDVVNYGLVVSDAREILDFEPQVLKQVGLVNYAKTAYFTAVANLESRMITCVDPKVLVNSLEGIREIIAYLHEMLAEEKGLNA
;
A
#
# COMPACT_ATOMS: atom_id res chain seq x y z
N MET A 1 16.47 -5.88 6.55
CA MET A 1 14.99 -5.89 6.48
C MET A 1 14.43 -4.86 5.50
N GLY A 2 15.20 -3.94 5.04
CA GLY A 2 14.78 -2.93 4.07
C GLY A 2 14.03 -1.73 4.63
N PHE A 3 13.80 -1.67 5.93
CA PHE A 3 13.08 -0.55 6.55
C PHE A 3 13.98 0.55 7.07
N GLU A 4 15.28 0.43 6.95
CA GLU A 4 16.23 1.42 7.48
C GLU A 4 15.92 2.81 6.95
N LYS A 5 15.56 2.93 5.67
CA LYS A 5 15.07 4.17 5.11
C LYS A 5 13.63 3.95 4.64
N SER A 6 12.71 4.62 5.29
CA SER A 6 11.28 4.35 5.11
C SER A 6 10.46 5.63 4.95
N VAL A 7 9.39 5.50 4.18
CA VAL A 7 8.34 6.51 4.14
C VAL A 7 7.39 6.25 5.29
N VAL A 8 7.22 7.22 6.17
CA VAL A 8 6.30 7.15 7.31
C VAL A 8 5.00 7.84 6.93
N PHE A 9 3.91 7.16 7.22
CA PHE A 9 2.58 7.67 6.93
C PHE A 9 1.62 7.35 8.08
N ALA A 10 0.54 8.09 8.15
CA ALA A 10 -0.50 7.85 9.13
C ALA A 10 -1.66 7.10 8.49
N CYS A 11 -2.27 6.22 9.25
CA CYS A 11 -3.53 5.58 8.91
C CYS A 11 -4.36 5.54 10.18
N GLY A 12 -5.51 6.22 10.17
CA GLY A 12 -6.21 6.46 11.41
C GLY A 12 -5.35 7.34 12.31
N GLN A 13 -5.15 6.92 13.54
CA GLN A 13 -4.35 7.65 14.53
C GLN A 13 -2.97 7.04 14.74
N GLU A 14 -2.63 6.02 13.98
CA GLU A 14 -1.37 5.30 14.13
C GLU A 14 -0.43 5.57 12.97
N GLU A 15 0.86 5.36 13.21
CA GLU A 15 1.89 5.54 12.19
C GLU A 15 2.41 4.20 11.67
N TYR A 16 2.69 4.19 10.37
CA TYR A 16 3.18 3.03 9.64
C TYR A 16 4.33 3.46 8.74
N ALA A 17 5.08 2.49 8.26
CA ALA A 17 6.19 2.75 7.36
C ALA A 17 6.30 1.68 6.29
N VAL A 18 6.73 2.10 5.09
CA VAL A 18 7.09 1.20 3.99
C VAL A 18 8.50 1.54 3.52
N PRO A 19 9.26 0.56 3.01
CA PRO A 19 10.62 0.84 2.53
C PRO A 19 10.62 1.86 1.41
N VAL A 20 11.49 2.86 1.48
CA VAL A 20 11.57 3.93 0.47
C VAL A 20 11.89 3.37 -0.91
N GLU A 21 12.68 2.32 -0.99
CA GLU A 21 13.07 1.73 -2.27
C GLU A 21 11.90 1.10 -3.04
N GLN A 22 10.78 0.81 -2.38
CA GLN A 22 9.59 0.31 -3.03
C GLN A 22 8.58 1.41 -3.37
N VAL A 23 8.85 2.64 -2.96
CA VAL A 23 7.97 3.78 -3.25
C VAL A 23 8.37 4.40 -4.58
N VAL A 24 7.44 4.41 -5.53
CA VAL A 24 7.63 5.07 -6.82
C VAL A 24 7.35 6.56 -6.69
N SER A 25 6.23 6.90 -6.07
CA SER A 25 5.81 8.30 -5.88
C SER A 25 4.73 8.38 -4.80
N ILE A 26 4.50 9.60 -4.31
CA ILE A 26 3.42 9.92 -3.38
C ILE A 26 2.62 11.04 -4.04
N GLU A 27 1.33 10.82 -4.24
CA GLU A 27 0.50 11.74 -5.03
C GLU A 27 -0.81 12.03 -4.32
N LYS A 28 -1.46 13.10 -4.75
CA LYS A 28 -2.83 13.36 -4.32
C LYS A 28 -3.76 12.34 -4.94
N LEU A 29 -4.82 12.03 -4.22
CA LEU A 29 -5.83 11.12 -4.72
C LEU A 29 -6.70 11.85 -5.73
N GLU A 30 -6.54 11.54 -7.01
CA GLU A 30 -7.30 12.19 -8.08
C GLU A 30 -8.21 11.18 -8.78
N HIS A 31 -7.97 10.86 -10.03
CA HIS A 31 -8.89 10.02 -10.81
C HIS A 31 -8.76 8.54 -10.50
N ILE A 32 -9.75 8.01 -9.81
CA ILE A 32 -9.88 6.56 -9.62
C ILE A 32 -11.12 6.10 -10.36
N THR A 33 -10.97 5.09 -11.21
CA THR A 33 -12.09 4.46 -11.89
C THR A 33 -12.63 3.35 -11.02
N PRO A 34 -13.81 3.52 -10.40
CA PRO A 34 -14.38 2.46 -9.57
C PRO A 34 -14.94 1.34 -10.43
N ILE A 35 -14.86 0.12 -9.92
CA ILE A 35 -15.46 -1.04 -10.57
C ILE A 35 -16.41 -1.69 -9.57
N PRO A 36 -17.70 -1.84 -9.92
CA PRO A 36 -18.69 -2.41 -9.01
C PRO A 36 -18.37 -3.87 -8.65
N HIS A 37 -18.84 -4.29 -7.49
CA HIS A 37 -18.78 -5.69 -7.02
C HIS A 37 -17.39 -6.21 -6.69
N LEU A 38 -16.40 -5.33 -6.57
CA LEU A 38 -15.07 -5.71 -6.09
C LEU A 38 -15.00 -5.60 -4.55
N PRO A 39 -14.00 -6.23 -3.94
CA PRO A 39 -13.86 -6.16 -2.48
C PRO A 39 -13.77 -4.72 -1.96
N ASN A 40 -14.22 -4.50 -0.72
CA ASN A 40 -14.30 -3.16 -0.12
C ASN A 40 -12.96 -2.43 -0.04
N TYR A 41 -11.85 -3.16 0.07
CA TYR A 41 -10.54 -2.51 0.15
C TYR A 41 -10.11 -1.89 -1.17
N LEU A 42 -10.69 -2.33 -2.29
CA LEU A 42 -10.30 -1.86 -3.61
C LEU A 42 -11.19 -0.70 -4.02
N LEU A 43 -10.61 0.49 -4.12
CA LEU A 43 -11.33 1.69 -4.56
C LEU A 43 -11.57 1.68 -6.07
N GLY A 44 -10.71 1.03 -6.83
CA GLY A 44 -10.79 0.96 -8.27
C GLY A 44 -9.41 0.89 -8.88
N PHE A 45 -9.27 1.44 -10.08
CA PHE A 45 -8.01 1.47 -10.80
C PHE A 45 -7.64 2.91 -11.17
N THR A 46 -6.34 3.16 -11.29
CA THR A 46 -5.84 4.45 -11.77
C THR A 46 -4.64 4.22 -12.69
N ARG A 47 -4.30 5.24 -13.46
CA ARG A 47 -3.08 5.20 -14.27
C ARG A 47 -1.98 5.96 -13.54
N ALA A 48 -0.86 5.29 -13.37
CA ALA A 48 0.33 5.89 -12.79
C ALA A 48 1.49 5.59 -13.72
N ARG A 49 2.12 6.64 -14.24
CA ARG A 49 3.27 6.53 -15.16
C ARG A 49 2.97 5.64 -16.37
N GLY A 50 1.75 5.75 -16.91
CA GLY A 50 1.33 5.00 -18.09
C GLY A 50 0.90 3.57 -17.81
N GLU A 51 0.88 3.17 -16.56
CA GLU A 51 0.52 1.82 -16.14
C GLU A 51 -0.81 1.85 -15.38
N LEU A 52 -1.67 0.88 -15.66
CA LEU A 52 -2.94 0.74 -14.95
C LEU A 52 -2.71 -0.08 -13.68
N ILE A 53 -3.01 0.49 -12.53
CA ILE A 53 -2.75 -0.14 -11.24
C ILE A 53 -4.00 -0.17 -10.35
N PRO A 54 -4.13 -1.18 -9.48
CA PRO A 54 -5.20 -1.18 -8.48
C PRO A 54 -4.92 -0.17 -7.38
N VAL A 55 -5.98 0.41 -6.83
CA VAL A 55 -5.91 1.39 -5.74
C VAL A 55 -6.58 0.80 -4.51
N ILE A 56 -5.81 0.66 -3.46
CA ILE A 56 -6.20 -0.04 -2.24
C ILE A 56 -6.24 0.96 -1.08
N ASP A 57 -7.32 0.95 -0.31
CA ASP A 57 -7.47 1.83 0.85
C ASP A 57 -6.98 1.10 2.10
N PHE A 58 -5.84 1.53 2.64
CA PHE A 58 -5.22 0.90 3.80
C PHE A 58 -6.09 1.00 5.05
N GLN A 59 -6.73 2.15 5.26
CA GLN A 59 -7.63 2.32 6.41
C GLN A 59 -8.83 1.39 6.34
N ARG A 60 -9.31 1.10 5.13
CA ARG A 60 -10.40 0.13 4.94
C ARG A 60 -9.95 -1.28 5.35
N ILE A 61 -8.71 -1.64 5.02
CA ILE A 61 -8.15 -2.94 5.40
C ILE A 61 -8.04 -3.05 6.92
N LEU A 62 -7.47 -2.03 7.57
CA LEU A 62 -7.16 -2.09 8.99
C LEU A 62 -8.37 -1.85 9.88
N TYR A 63 -9.21 -0.88 9.53
CA TYR A 63 -10.25 -0.38 10.43
C TYR A 63 -11.64 -0.40 9.83
N ASN A 64 -11.79 -0.94 8.61
CA ASN A 64 -13.06 -1.01 7.89
C ASN A 64 -13.73 0.36 7.73
N ARG A 65 -12.93 1.39 7.52
CA ARG A 65 -13.37 2.77 7.27
C ARG A 65 -12.61 3.35 6.10
N SER A 66 -13.28 4.20 5.31
CA SER A 66 -12.65 4.86 4.17
C SER A 66 -11.73 5.98 4.63
N SER A 67 -10.61 6.15 3.91
CA SER A 67 -9.74 7.32 4.09
C SER A 67 -10.41 8.54 3.50
N THR A 68 -10.50 9.62 4.28
CA THR A 68 -11.12 10.87 3.85
C THR A 68 -10.28 12.06 4.32
N GLY A 69 -10.50 13.21 3.68
CA GLY A 69 -9.83 14.46 4.06
C GLY A 69 -8.83 14.93 3.02
N GLU A 70 -8.38 16.16 3.17
CA GLU A 70 -7.46 16.81 2.23
C GLU A 70 -6.04 16.26 2.31
N GLN A 71 -5.66 15.66 3.44
CA GLN A 71 -4.33 15.09 3.63
C GLN A 71 -4.18 13.69 3.04
N VAL A 72 -5.28 13.09 2.58
CA VAL A 72 -5.24 11.75 1.97
C VAL A 72 -4.29 11.75 0.79
N ARG A 73 -3.44 10.72 0.75
CA ARG A 73 -2.45 10.55 -0.32
C ARG A 73 -2.47 9.12 -0.82
N ILE A 74 -2.00 8.94 -2.03
CA ILE A 74 -1.77 7.62 -2.60
C ILE A 74 -0.27 7.40 -2.72
N ILE A 75 0.21 6.32 -2.11
CA ILE A 75 1.60 5.90 -2.23
C ILE A 75 1.66 4.85 -3.31
N ILE A 76 2.33 5.16 -4.41
CA ILE A 76 2.51 4.20 -5.51
C ILE A 76 3.66 3.28 -5.15
N LEU A 77 3.37 1.99 -5.03
CA LEU A 77 4.32 0.98 -4.60
C LEU A 77 4.65 0.02 -5.73
N ASN A 78 5.93 -0.30 -5.83
CA ASN A 78 6.43 -1.26 -6.79
C ASN A 78 6.77 -2.55 -6.05
N THR A 79 6.08 -3.62 -6.40
CA THR A 79 6.41 -4.96 -5.90
C THR A 79 6.60 -5.90 -7.10
N ASP A 80 7.18 -7.07 -6.85
CA ASP A 80 7.35 -8.04 -7.92
C ASP A 80 6.08 -8.84 -8.23
N VAL A 81 5.01 -8.61 -7.46
CA VAL A 81 3.68 -9.20 -7.70
C VAL A 81 2.88 -8.28 -8.61
N VAL A 82 2.72 -7.03 -8.20
CA VAL A 82 1.95 -6.01 -8.93
C VAL A 82 2.34 -4.64 -8.38
N ASN A 83 2.34 -3.64 -9.24
CA ASN A 83 2.41 -2.25 -8.77
C ASN A 83 1.01 -1.83 -8.35
N TYR A 84 0.90 -1.13 -7.24
CA TYR A 84 -0.41 -0.70 -6.75
C TYR A 84 -0.29 0.61 -5.98
N GLY A 85 -1.42 1.28 -5.83
CA GLY A 85 -1.52 2.49 -5.03
C GLY A 85 -2.11 2.16 -3.66
N LEU A 86 -1.43 2.59 -2.62
CA LEU A 86 -1.90 2.44 -1.24
C LEU A 86 -2.39 3.79 -0.76
N VAL A 87 -3.70 3.92 -0.51
CA VAL A 87 -4.31 5.14 0.00
C VAL A 87 -4.15 5.18 1.50
N VAL A 88 -3.60 6.28 2.01
CA VAL A 88 -3.32 6.49 3.42
C VAL A 88 -3.90 7.82 3.88
N SER A 89 -4.08 7.99 5.19
CA SER A 89 -4.69 9.20 5.73
C SER A 89 -3.80 10.44 5.56
N ASP A 90 -2.49 10.25 5.64
CA ASP A 90 -1.52 11.34 5.56
C ASP A 90 -0.13 10.76 5.32
N ALA A 91 0.62 11.34 4.40
CA ALA A 91 2.03 11.00 4.22
C ALA A 91 2.86 11.97 5.03
N ARG A 92 3.72 11.46 5.90
CA ARG A 92 4.41 12.28 6.88
C ARG A 92 5.83 12.68 6.49
N GLU A 93 6.74 11.72 6.42
CA GLU A 93 8.15 12.02 6.27
C GLU A 93 8.93 10.78 5.85
N ILE A 94 10.15 10.99 5.43
CA ILE A 94 11.10 9.91 5.21
C ILE A 94 12.02 9.88 6.44
N LEU A 95 12.13 8.73 7.09
CA LEU A 95 13.00 8.55 8.23
C LEU A 95 14.07 7.50 7.95
N ASP A 96 15.25 7.73 8.49
CA ASP A 96 16.32 6.75 8.54
C ASP A 96 16.27 6.11 9.93
N PHE A 97 15.96 4.82 10.00
CA PHE A 97 15.95 4.10 11.25
C PHE A 97 17.30 3.42 11.48
N GLU A 98 17.86 3.62 12.66
CA GLU A 98 19.02 2.85 13.06
C GLU A 98 18.58 1.39 13.25
N PRO A 99 19.41 0.40 12.85
CA PRO A 99 18.98 -1.01 12.90
C PRO A 99 18.53 -1.46 14.29
N GLN A 100 19.08 -0.90 15.36
CA GLN A 100 18.73 -1.31 16.72
C GLN A 100 17.33 -0.90 17.15
N VAL A 101 16.71 0.09 16.50
CA VAL A 101 15.33 0.48 16.84
C VAL A 101 14.30 -0.39 16.12
N LEU A 102 14.73 -1.15 15.11
CA LEU A 102 13.84 -2.02 14.34
C LEU A 102 13.80 -3.39 15.03
N LYS A 103 12.59 -3.81 15.41
CA LYS A 103 12.36 -5.11 16.05
C LYS A 103 11.42 -5.94 15.18
N GLN A 104 11.77 -7.21 14.98
CA GLN A 104 10.86 -8.13 14.31
C GLN A 104 9.63 -8.37 15.16
N VAL A 105 8.50 -8.53 14.50
CA VAL A 105 7.22 -8.74 15.16
C VAL A 105 6.81 -10.19 14.95
N GLY A 106 6.39 -10.86 16.04
CA GLY A 106 5.90 -12.23 15.97
C GLY A 106 4.55 -12.39 15.29
N LEU A 107 3.97 -11.29 14.78
CA LEU A 107 2.66 -11.28 14.14
C LEU A 107 2.65 -11.92 12.75
N VAL A 108 3.81 -12.21 12.18
CA VAL A 108 3.92 -12.89 10.88
C VAL A 108 3.24 -14.26 10.85
N ASN A 109 3.02 -14.85 12.02
CA ASN A 109 2.35 -16.14 12.13
C ASN A 109 0.82 -16.04 12.06
N TYR A 110 0.27 -14.82 12.07
CA TYR A 110 -1.16 -14.60 11.97
C TYR A 110 -1.48 -14.12 10.56
N ALA A 111 -2.35 -14.85 9.85
CA ALA A 111 -2.65 -14.59 8.45
C ALA A 111 -3.07 -13.15 8.16
N LYS A 112 -3.84 -12.54 9.07
CA LYS A 112 -4.37 -11.18 8.90
C LYS A 112 -3.37 -10.08 9.22
N THR A 113 -2.22 -10.40 9.82
CA THR A 113 -1.21 -9.42 10.23
C THR A 113 0.18 -9.77 9.73
N ALA A 114 0.27 -10.72 8.80
CA ALA A 114 1.55 -11.18 8.28
C ALA A 114 2.38 -10.07 7.63
N TYR A 115 1.72 -9.02 7.11
CA TYR A 115 2.40 -7.90 6.49
C TYR A 115 3.02 -6.91 7.49
N PHE A 116 2.71 -7.03 8.77
CA PHE A 116 3.39 -6.28 9.83
C PHE A 116 4.63 -7.06 10.24
N THR A 117 5.77 -6.69 9.67
CA THR A 117 7.00 -7.50 9.80
C THR A 117 7.99 -6.94 10.80
N ALA A 118 7.85 -5.67 11.17
CA ALA A 118 8.74 -5.03 12.12
C ALA A 118 8.05 -3.85 12.79
N VAL A 119 8.62 -3.39 13.89
CA VAL A 119 8.21 -2.16 14.57
C VAL A 119 9.45 -1.32 14.81
N ALA A 120 9.38 -0.04 14.48
CA ALA A 120 10.40 0.93 14.86
C ALA A 120 9.96 1.56 16.19
N ASN A 121 10.67 1.20 17.25
CA ASN A 121 10.35 1.69 18.59
C ASN A 121 11.25 2.88 18.91
N LEU A 122 10.75 4.08 18.67
CA LEU A 122 11.41 5.33 19.00
C LEU A 122 10.96 5.79 20.40
N GLU A 123 11.69 6.71 20.96
CA GLU A 123 11.44 7.14 22.34
C GLU A 123 10.00 7.63 22.58
N SER A 124 9.46 8.39 21.62
CA SER A 124 8.12 8.98 21.75
C SER A 124 7.14 8.49 20.69
N ARG A 125 7.57 7.58 19.82
CA ARG A 125 6.78 7.12 18.68
C ARG A 125 6.98 5.64 18.46
N MET A 126 5.91 4.95 18.10
CA MET A 126 5.99 3.57 17.65
C MET A 126 5.45 3.52 16.22
N ILE A 127 6.26 3.05 15.29
CA ILE A 127 5.91 3.01 13.87
C ILE A 127 5.93 1.55 13.43
N THR A 128 4.79 1.07 12.94
CA THR A 128 4.66 -0.32 12.48
C THR A 128 5.06 -0.42 11.03
N CYS A 129 6.03 -1.28 10.74
CA CYS A 129 6.57 -1.46 9.40
C CYS A 129 5.75 -2.48 8.63
N VAL A 130 5.34 -2.10 7.41
CA VAL A 130 4.48 -2.89 6.54
C VAL A 130 5.29 -3.35 5.34
N ASP A 131 5.26 -4.65 5.07
CA ASP A 131 5.86 -5.21 3.86
C ASP A 131 4.83 -5.10 2.72
N PRO A 132 5.08 -4.26 1.70
CA PRO A 132 4.11 -4.04 0.63
C PRO A 132 3.77 -5.30 -0.18
N LYS A 133 4.73 -6.17 -0.38
CA LYS A 133 4.50 -7.42 -1.13
C LYS A 133 3.63 -8.38 -0.33
N VAL A 134 3.93 -8.57 0.94
CA VAL A 134 3.14 -9.44 1.81
C VAL A 134 1.71 -8.88 1.95
N LEU A 135 1.58 -7.56 2.07
CA LEU A 135 0.28 -6.92 2.17
C LEU A 135 -0.59 -7.25 0.96
N VAL A 136 -0.10 -6.97 -0.25
CA VAL A 136 -0.92 -7.17 -1.45
C VAL A 136 -1.25 -8.66 -1.65
N ASN A 137 -0.32 -9.55 -1.35
CA ASN A 137 -0.55 -10.99 -1.46
C ASN A 137 -1.59 -11.50 -0.46
N SER A 138 -1.80 -10.80 0.65
CA SER A 138 -2.74 -11.22 1.70
C SER A 138 -4.19 -10.83 1.40
N LEU A 139 -4.42 -9.98 0.40
CA LEU A 139 -5.76 -9.45 0.13
C LEU A 139 -6.62 -10.47 -0.59
N GLU A 140 -7.82 -10.70 -0.05
CA GLU A 140 -8.76 -11.65 -0.62
C GLU A 140 -9.18 -11.23 -2.03
N GLY A 141 -9.07 -12.15 -2.99
CA GLY A 141 -9.45 -11.90 -4.38
C GLY A 141 -8.42 -11.16 -5.20
N ILE A 142 -7.25 -10.84 -4.64
CA ILE A 142 -6.25 -10.01 -5.35
C ILE A 142 -5.72 -10.68 -6.61
N ARG A 143 -5.60 -12.00 -6.62
CA ARG A 143 -5.08 -12.72 -7.80
C ARG A 143 -6.03 -12.61 -8.98
N GLU A 144 -7.32 -12.69 -8.74
CA GLU A 144 -8.35 -12.51 -9.76
C GLU A 144 -8.36 -11.07 -10.28
N ILE A 145 -8.17 -10.11 -9.38
CA ILE A 145 -8.09 -8.69 -9.74
C ILE A 145 -6.87 -8.43 -10.62
N ILE A 146 -5.72 -8.99 -10.29
CA ILE A 146 -4.49 -8.86 -11.08
C ILE A 146 -4.67 -9.49 -12.47
N ALA A 147 -5.31 -10.66 -12.53
CA ALA A 147 -5.59 -11.31 -13.80
C ALA A 147 -6.51 -10.46 -14.68
N TYR A 148 -7.52 -9.84 -14.08
CA TYR A 148 -8.42 -8.92 -14.77
C TYR A 148 -7.67 -7.71 -15.33
N LEU A 149 -6.73 -7.15 -14.54
CA LEU A 149 -5.88 -6.05 -15.00
C LEU A 149 -5.06 -6.43 -16.23
N HIS A 150 -4.48 -7.63 -16.21
CA HIS A 150 -3.70 -8.13 -17.34
C HIS A 150 -4.54 -8.27 -18.59
N GLU A 151 -5.79 -8.74 -18.46
CA GLU A 151 -6.71 -8.83 -19.57
C GLU A 151 -7.05 -7.46 -20.15
N MET A 152 -7.33 -6.48 -19.28
CA MET A 152 -7.62 -5.11 -19.71
C MET A 152 -6.45 -4.49 -20.45
N LEU A 153 -5.23 -4.70 -19.98
CA LEU A 153 -4.03 -4.19 -20.63
C LEU A 153 -3.81 -4.86 -21.99
N ALA A 154 -4.09 -6.15 -22.10
CA ALA A 154 -3.99 -6.87 -23.36
C ALA A 154 -5.00 -6.34 -24.39
N GLU A 155 -6.23 -6.05 -23.96
CA GLU A 155 -7.26 -5.46 -24.82
C GLU A 155 -6.87 -4.07 -25.30
N GLU A 156 -6.34 -3.23 -24.40
CA GLU A 156 -5.85 -1.90 -24.79
C GLU A 156 -4.76 -1.99 -25.86
N LYS A 157 -3.81 -2.90 -25.68
CA LYS A 157 -2.73 -3.10 -26.64
C LYS A 157 -3.27 -3.64 -27.97
N GLY A 158 -4.26 -4.51 -27.93
CA GLY A 158 -4.91 -5.04 -29.10
C GLY A 158 -5.65 -3.96 -29.89
N LEU A 159 -6.31 -3.03 -29.21
CA LEU A 159 -7.02 -1.92 -29.85
C LEU A 159 -6.06 -0.89 -30.44
N ASN A 160 -4.84 -0.79 -29.94
CA ASN A 160 -3.83 0.15 -30.40
C ASN A 160 -2.84 -0.45 -31.41
N ALA A 161 -3.03 -1.70 -31.76
CA ALA A 161 -2.13 -2.41 -32.66
C ALA A 161 -2.46 -2.18 -34.16
#